data_319b9a129fa1f4f0823d0bef9dd2667e
#
_entry.id   319b9a129fa1f4f0823d0bef9dd2667e
#
_cell.length_a   1.000
_cell.length_b   1.000
_cell.length_c   1.000
_cell.angle_alpha   90.00
_cell.angle_beta   90.00
_cell.angle_gamma   90.00
#
_symmetry.space_group_name_H-M   'P 1'
#
loop_
_entity.id
_entity.type
_entity.pdbx_description
1 polymer ?
#
loop_
_entity_poly.entity_id
_entity_poly.type
_entity_poly.pdbx_seq_one_letter_code
_entity_poly.pdbx_strand_id
1 'polypeptide(L)'
;MPNPKPRTTHPQITAGLRQFATQQKLTPNTVYSQFFREVFLAELMDTDPVWVLKGGTNLYCLIPGARHTQDLDLYRQTSPTSHRDAADALISAMHRMQVGPYTFEVRNPRKESVSGTIENIQLTVIVRFGTTEFSRFNIDVSGDLEAPTVTESLAVTRTDPLKVPFARQHFTVLSYPIENQLADKTCAMYEIHGTRGSTRYRDLYDIGLIALELEVDAEKLRTALEQQSRIRALTLPPRLVLPSDEWPAGYKKFVGTLHQPRPELRTVESALTTAEALLNSVLSLDNPITVGRWSPEQRQWSPQPKSPGPST
;
A
#
# COMPACT_ATOMS: atom_id res chain seq x y z
N MET A 1 9.40 -4.40 -34.56
CA MET A 1 10.28 -3.26 -34.17
C MET A 1 11.55 -3.82 -33.57
N PRO A 2 12.76 -3.27 -33.84
CA PRO A 2 13.99 -3.75 -33.22
C PRO A 2 13.89 -3.61 -31.69
N ASN A 3 14.34 -4.64 -30.99
CA ASN A 3 14.32 -4.69 -29.55
C ASN A 3 15.18 -3.54 -28.98
N PRO A 4 14.66 -2.64 -28.12
CA PRO A 4 15.44 -1.48 -27.66
C PRO A 4 16.71 -1.96 -26.94
N LYS A 5 17.84 -1.33 -27.26
CA LYS A 5 19.13 -1.65 -26.63
C LYS A 5 19.09 -1.38 -25.12
N PRO A 6 19.69 -2.25 -24.30
CA PRO A 6 19.77 -2.03 -22.87
C PRO A 6 20.46 -0.71 -22.52
N ARG A 7 19.95 0.00 -21.52
CA ARG A 7 20.54 1.22 -20.97
C ARG A 7 21.41 0.86 -19.79
N THR A 8 22.71 1.08 -19.92
CA THR A 8 23.71 0.60 -18.94
C THR A 8 24.35 1.72 -18.14
N THR A 9 24.36 2.95 -18.66
CA THR A 9 25.00 4.09 -18.03
C THR A 9 23.98 5.04 -17.39
N HIS A 10 24.40 5.72 -16.33
CA HIS A 10 23.57 6.71 -15.65
C HIS A 10 22.93 7.75 -16.60
N PRO A 11 23.66 8.39 -17.55
CA PRO A 11 23.04 9.32 -18.50
C PRO A 11 21.97 8.66 -19.39
N GLN A 12 22.18 7.42 -19.83
CA GLN A 12 21.21 6.71 -20.66
C GLN A 12 19.93 6.38 -19.87
N ILE A 13 20.07 5.94 -18.61
CA ILE A 13 18.98 5.60 -17.73
C ILE A 13 18.16 6.85 -17.41
N THR A 14 18.82 7.92 -16.98
CA THR A 14 18.14 9.18 -16.63
C THR A 14 17.45 9.82 -17.82
N ALA A 15 18.05 9.78 -19.00
CA ALA A 15 17.40 10.26 -20.24
C ALA A 15 16.14 9.44 -20.56
N GLY A 16 16.21 8.11 -20.39
CA GLY A 16 15.04 7.26 -20.63
C GLY A 16 13.91 7.49 -19.62
N LEU A 17 14.23 7.61 -18.34
CA LEU A 17 13.25 7.91 -17.31
C LEU A 17 12.62 9.30 -17.50
N ARG A 18 13.38 10.31 -17.94
CA ARG A 18 12.85 11.64 -18.29
C ARG A 18 11.89 11.55 -19.48
N GLN A 19 12.25 10.80 -20.51
CA GLN A 19 11.38 10.58 -21.66
C GLN A 19 10.07 9.92 -21.22
N PHE A 20 10.14 8.89 -20.39
CA PHE A 20 8.97 8.21 -19.81
C PHE A 20 8.13 9.18 -18.96
N ALA A 21 8.76 9.99 -18.10
CA ALA A 21 8.06 11.01 -17.32
C ALA A 21 7.24 11.97 -18.20
N THR A 22 7.85 12.46 -19.31
CA THR A 22 7.16 13.32 -20.26
C THR A 22 5.96 12.62 -20.89
N GLN A 23 6.11 11.36 -21.29
CA GLN A 23 5.01 10.58 -21.91
C GLN A 23 3.86 10.37 -20.91
N GLN A 24 4.17 10.13 -19.65
CA GLN A 24 3.18 9.93 -18.59
C GLN A 24 2.67 11.24 -17.97
N LYS A 25 3.17 12.41 -18.42
CA LYS A 25 2.86 13.74 -17.83
C LYS A 25 3.17 13.81 -16.33
N LEU A 26 4.25 13.13 -15.90
CA LEU A 26 4.75 13.11 -14.53
C LEU A 26 6.02 13.96 -14.41
N THR A 27 6.38 14.32 -13.18
CA THR A 27 7.69 14.95 -12.95
C THR A 27 8.80 13.91 -13.04
N PRO A 28 10.02 14.29 -13.52
CA PRO A 28 11.14 13.36 -13.53
C PRO A 28 11.46 12.77 -12.14
N ASN A 29 11.37 13.57 -11.09
CA ASN A 29 11.63 13.12 -9.72
C ASN A 29 10.63 12.05 -9.26
N THR A 30 9.36 12.16 -9.62
CA THR A 30 8.36 11.11 -9.35
C THR A 30 8.75 9.79 -10.00
N VAL A 31 9.15 9.83 -11.27
CA VAL A 31 9.55 8.64 -12.02
C VAL A 31 10.86 8.06 -11.50
N TYR A 32 11.86 8.89 -11.15
CA TYR A 32 13.10 8.43 -10.53
C TYR A 32 12.85 7.72 -9.20
N SER A 33 12.10 8.35 -8.31
CA SER A 33 11.77 7.76 -7.01
C SER A 33 11.02 6.44 -7.16
N GLN A 34 10.08 6.35 -8.09
CA GLN A 34 9.34 5.12 -8.36
C GLN A 34 10.25 4.02 -8.92
N PHE A 35 11.06 4.33 -9.94
CA PHE A 35 12.02 3.37 -10.50
C PHE A 35 12.91 2.76 -9.41
N PHE A 36 13.48 3.60 -8.55
CA PHE A 36 14.38 3.12 -7.50
C PHE A 36 13.66 2.38 -6.38
N ARG A 37 12.40 2.72 -6.06
CA ARG A 37 11.59 1.92 -5.13
C ARG A 37 11.33 0.52 -5.66
N GLU A 38 10.95 0.40 -6.93
CA GLU A 38 10.69 -0.89 -7.58
C GLU A 38 11.98 -1.73 -7.67
N VAL A 39 13.11 -1.11 -8.00
CA VAL A 39 14.42 -1.79 -8.00
C VAL A 39 14.80 -2.25 -6.59
N PHE A 40 14.67 -1.37 -5.59
CA PHE A 40 14.95 -1.70 -4.20
C PHE A 40 14.07 -2.86 -3.70
N LEU A 41 12.77 -2.81 -4.01
CA LEU A 41 11.81 -3.82 -3.60
C LEU A 41 12.14 -5.18 -4.23
N ALA A 42 12.50 -5.22 -5.51
CA ALA A 42 12.91 -6.44 -6.18
C ALA A 42 14.18 -7.08 -5.55
N GLU A 43 15.17 -6.26 -5.21
CA GLU A 43 16.39 -6.74 -4.55
C GLU A 43 16.12 -7.19 -3.10
N LEU A 44 15.28 -6.47 -2.37
CA LEU A 44 14.90 -6.85 -1.00
C LEU A 44 14.20 -8.22 -0.97
N MET A 45 13.24 -8.44 -1.87
CA MET A 45 12.48 -9.70 -1.93
C MET A 45 13.37 -10.91 -2.28
N ASP A 46 14.44 -10.68 -3.02
CA ASP A 46 15.42 -11.72 -3.31
C ASP A 46 16.39 -11.99 -2.16
N THR A 47 16.76 -10.92 -1.44
CA THR A 47 17.75 -11.01 -0.37
C THR A 47 17.13 -11.59 0.92
N ASP A 48 15.90 -11.19 1.24
CA ASP A 48 15.18 -11.60 2.45
C ASP A 48 13.66 -11.74 2.13
N PRO A 49 13.19 -12.92 1.68
CA PRO A 49 11.84 -13.10 1.15
C PRO A 49 10.73 -13.13 2.22
N VAL A 50 11.01 -12.73 3.43
CA VAL A 50 10.01 -12.67 4.53
C VAL A 50 9.29 -11.33 4.64
N TRP A 51 9.62 -10.39 3.74
CA TRP A 51 9.00 -9.07 3.71
C TRP A 51 7.67 -9.10 2.98
N VAL A 52 6.67 -8.46 3.56
CA VAL A 52 5.32 -8.32 3.02
C VAL A 52 5.10 -6.87 2.65
N LEU A 53 4.69 -6.64 1.41
CA LEU A 53 4.32 -5.32 0.91
C LEU A 53 2.89 -4.99 1.33
N LYS A 54 2.68 -3.82 1.94
CA LYS A 54 1.38 -3.33 2.35
C LYS A 54 1.13 -1.89 1.89
N GLY A 55 0.05 -1.29 2.36
CA GLY A 55 -0.25 0.13 2.14
C GLY A 55 -0.52 0.51 0.69
N GLY A 56 -0.17 1.76 0.36
CA GLY A 56 -0.44 2.32 -0.96
C GLY A 56 0.34 1.64 -2.08
N THR A 57 1.57 1.19 -1.83
CA THR A 57 2.39 0.49 -2.84
C THR A 57 1.82 -0.88 -3.15
N ASN A 58 1.28 -1.62 -2.18
CA ASN A 58 0.59 -2.88 -2.42
C ASN A 58 -0.62 -2.68 -3.34
N LEU A 59 -1.46 -1.65 -3.07
CA LEU A 59 -2.58 -1.32 -3.95
C LEU A 59 -2.14 -0.94 -5.36
N TYR A 60 -1.04 -0.20 -5.47
CA TYR A 60 -0.48 0.17 -6.77
C TYR A 60 -0.03 -1.05 -7.59
N CYS A 61 0.48 -2.08 -6.92
CA CYS A 61 0.85 -3.35 -7.57
C CYS A 61 -0.38 -4.20 -7.94
N LEU A 62 -1.46 -4.15 -7.14
CA LEU A 62 -2.68 -4.95 -7.34
C LEU A 62 -3.62 -4.34 -8.37
N ILE A 63 -3.73 -3.01 -8.42
CA ILE A 63 -4.77 -2.30 -9.17
C ILE A 63 -4.13 -1.41 -10.24
N PRO A 64 -4.29 -1.73 -11.53
CA PRO A 64 -3.80 -0.89 -12.62
C PRO A 64 -4.41 0.52 -12.54
N GLY A 65 -3.54 1.53 -12.56
CA GLY A 65 -3.96 2.93 -12.48
C GLY A 65 -4.35 3.39 -11.07
N ALA A 66 -3.99 2.65 -10.02
CA ALA A 66 -4.04 3.16 -8.66
C ALA A 66 -3.15 4.41 -8.50
N ARG A 67 -3.45 5.21 -7.49
CA ARG A 67 -2.67 6.44 -7.23
C ARG A 67 -1.21 6.12 -6.93
N HIS A 68 -0.32 6.98 -7.42
CA HIS A 68 1.07 6.90 -7.04
C HIS A 68 1.24 7.09 -5.53
N THR A 69 2.10 6.30 -4.95
CA THR A 69 2.53 6.42 -3.55
C THR A 69 3.96 6.94 -3.48
N GLN A 70 4.32 7.58 -2.38
CA GLN A 70 5.66 8.13 -2.20
C GLN A 70 6.55 7.24 -1.32
N ASP A 71 5.93 6.45 -0.45
CA ASP A 71 6.58 5.63 0.56
C ASP A 71 6.35 4.13 0.26
N LEU A 72 7.25 3.28 0.74
CA LEU A 72 7.05 1.84 0.84
C LEU A 72 6.56 1.52 2.24
N ASP A 73 5.47 0.77 2.35
CA ASP A 73 5.01 0.21 3.61
C ASP A 73 5.40 -1.27 3.65
N LEU A 74 6.30 -1.65 4.53
CA LEU A 74 6.81 -3.01 4.66
C LEU A 74 6.55 -3.57 6.05
N TYR A 75 6.20 -4.84 6.08
CA TYR A 75 6.02 -5.61 7.28
C TYR A 75 6.90 -6.86 7.23
N ARG A 76 7.63 -7.15 8.31
CA ARG A 76 8.48 -8.33 8.38
C ARG A 76 7.73 -9.48 9.04
N GLN A 77 7.45 -10.54 8.26
CA GLN A 77 6.70 -11.70 8.72
C GLN A 77 7.61 -12.75 9.39
N THR A 78 8.18 -12.38 10.53
CA THR A 78 8.94 -13.31 11.38
C THR A 78 8.55 -13.03 12.83
N SER A 79 8.06 -14.04 13.54
CA SER A 79 7.59 -13.88 14.93
C SER A 79 8.55 -14.53 15.92
N PRO A 80 8.80 -13.90 17.10
CA PRO A 80 8.45 -12.52 17.43
C PRO A 80 9.45 -11.53 16.82
N THR A 81 8.98 -10.44 16.22
CA THR A 81 9.84 -9.41 15.65
C THR A 81 9.34 -8.04 16.09
N SER A 82 10.14 -7.30 16.87
CA SER A 82 9.83 -5.92 17.16
C SER A 82 10.00 -5.02 15.93
N HIS A 83 9.39 -3.84 15.93
CA HIS A 83 9.59 -2.84 14.86
C HIS A 83 11.06 -2.48 14.69
N ARG A 84 11.82 -2.45 15.79
CA ARG A 84 13.26 -2.18 15.80
C ARG A 84 14.03 -3.31 15.13
N ASP A 85 13.74 -4.56 15.50
CA ASP A 85 14.40 -5.72 14.88
C ASP A 85 14.10 -5.80 13.38
N ALA A 86 12.88 -5.46 12.97
CA ALA A 86 12.51 -5.37 11.56
C ALA A 86 13.30 -4.27 10.84
N ALA A 87 13.42 -3.07 11.43
CA ALA A 87 14.19 -1.98 10.85
C ALA A 87 15.69 -2.33 10.75
N ASP A 88 16.28 -2.93 11.80
CA ASP A 88 17.67 -3.35 11.81
C ASP A 88 17.94 -4.46 10.78
N ALA A 89 17.00 -5.39 10.61
CA ALA A 89 17.08 -6.43 9.57
C ALA A 89 17.08 -5.82 8.16
N LEU A 90 16.21 -4.85 7.89
CA LEU A 90 16.16 -4.15 6.60
C LEU A 90 17.45 -3.36 6.34
N ILE A 91 17.96 -2.66 7.35
CA ILE A 91 19.24 -1.95 7.25
C ILE A 91 20.36 -2.95 6.97
N SER A 92 20.42 -4.06 7.69
CA SER A 92 21.44 -5.10 7.50
C SER A 92 21.42 -5.69 6.09
N ALA A 93 20.21 -5.93 5.54
CA ALA A 93 20.05 -6.51 4.21
C ALA A 93 20.39 -5.53 3.07
N MET A 94 20.05 -4.25 3.23
CA MET A 94 19.99 -3.30 2.11
C MET A 94 20.96 -2.12 2.21
N HIS A 95 21.56 -1.85 3.39
CA HIS A 95 22.47 -0.72 3.54
C HIS A 95 23.76 -0.92 2.74
N ARG A 96 24.10 0.06 1.90
CA ARG A 96 25.22 0.04 0.94
C ARG A 96 25.12 -1.06 -0.13
N MET A 97 23.94 -1.62 -0.35
CA MET A 97 23.73 -2.52 -1.48
C MET A 97 23.99 -1.78 -2.78
N GLN A 98 24.81 -2.39 -3.63
CA GLN A 98 25.13 -1.84 -4.95
C GLN A 98 24.31 -2.54 -6.02
N VAL A 99 23.56 -1.77 -6.81
CA VAL A 99 22.73 -2.25 -7.91
C VAL A 99 23.10 -1.48 -9.18
N GLY A 100 23.86 -2.11 -10.05
CA GLY A 100 24.47 -1.45 -11.19
C GLY A 100 25.38 -0.29 -10.78
N PRO A 101 25.20 0.93 -11.32
CA PRO A 101 26.01 2.08 -10.97
C PRO A 101 25.54 2.82 -9.71
N TYR A 102 24.50 2.31 -9.03
CA TYR A 102 23.88 2.96 -7.88
C TYR A 102 24.17 2.23 -6.57
N THR A 103 24.21 2.99 -5.49
CA THR A 103 24.32 2.47 -4.13
C THR A 103 23.11 2.94 -3.32
N PHE A 104 22.44 1.99 -2.65
CA PHE A 104 21.36 2.29 -1.71
C PHE A 104 21.92 2.49 -0.30
N GLU A 105 21.73 3.66 0.26
CA GLU A 105 22.12 3.99 1.63
C GLU A 105 20.86 4.08 2.50
N VAL A 106 20.64 3.07 3.32
CA VAL A 106 19.48 3.03 4.23
C VAL A 106 19.88 3.71 5.55
N ARG A 107 19.09 4.70 5.97
CA ARG A 107 19.31 5.45 7.20
C ARG A 107 18.09 5.37 8.08
N ASN A 108 18.31 5.20 9.38
CA ASN A 108 17.30 5.41 10.39
C ASN A 108 17.32 6.91 10.77
N PRO A 109 16.36 7.73 10.32
CA PRO A 109 16.18 9.05 10.87
C PRO A 109 15.71 8.86 12.31
N ARG A 110 16.34 9.51 13.28
CA ARG A 110 16.15 9.39 14.74
C ARG A 110 14.72 9.69 15.26
N LYS A 111 13.69 9.57 14.46
CA LYS A 111 12.29 9.77 14.83
C LYS A 111 11.53 8.46 14.71
N GLU A 112 11.33 7.82 15.85
CA GLU A 112 10.26 6.86 16.01
C GLU A 112 8.96 7.65 15.92
N SER A 113 8.17 7.44 14.88
CA SER A 113 6.84 8.03 14.80
C SER A 113 5.86 7.05 15.42
N VAL A 114 5.27 7.42 16.53
CA VAL A 114 4.09 6.74 17.06
C VAL A 114 2.90 7.31 16.31
N SER A 115 2.33 6.55 15.40
CA SER A 115 1.07 6.87 14.75
C SER A 115 -0.02 6.01 15.38
N GLY A 116 -0.79 6.61 16.28
CA GLY A 116 -1.82 5.87 17.03
C GLY A 116 -1.21 4.84 17.97
N THR A 117 -1.88 3.69 18.09
CA THR A 117 -1.41 2.54 18.88
C THR A 117 -0.44 1.62 18.13
N ILE A 118 -0.25 1.82 16.84
CA ILE A 118 0.66 1.03 16.01
C ILE A 118 1.97 1.78 15.83
N GLU A 119 3.03 1.22 16.35
CA GLU A 119 4.38 1.73 16.16
C GLU A 119 4.90 1.31 14.77
N ASN A 120 5.54 2.23 14.08
CA ASN A 120 6.33 1.95 12.90
C ASN A 120 7.63 2.74 12.97
N ILE A 121 8.66 2.25 12.28
CA ILE A 121 9.92 2.95 12.14
C ILE A 121 10.04 3.41 10.69
N GLN A 122 10.14 4.73 10.50
CA GLN A 122 10.39 5.28 9.19
C GLN A 122 11.89 5.30 8.91
N LEU A 123 12.28 4.62 7.83
CA LEU A 123 13.64 4.64 7.28
C LEU A 123 13.69 5.53 6.04
N THR A 124 14.83 6.16 5.81
CA THR A 124 15.08 6.88 4.55
C THR A 124 16.11 6.13 3.71
N VAL A 125 15.77 5.85 2.47
CA VAL A 125 16.68 5.29 1.48
C VAL A 125 17.19 6.42 0.60
N ILE A 126 18.51 6.57 0.55
CA ILE A 126 19.22 7.51 -0.32
C ILE A 126 19.87 6.71 -1.43
N VAL A 127 19.49 7.01 -2.66
CA VAL A 127 20.11 6.42 -3.86
C VAL A 127 21.26 7.31 -4.32
N ARG A 128 22.47 6.75 -4.36
CA ARG A 128 23.67 7.47 -4.79
C ARG A 128 24.17 6.99 -6.14
N PHE A 129 24.63 7.94 -6.93
CA PHE A 129 25.49 7.70 -8.08
C PHE A 129 26.87 8.26 -7.77
N GLY A 130 27.85 7.39 -7.53
CA GLY A 130 29.13 7.79 -6.93
C GLY A 130 28.91 8.41 -5.54
N THR A 131 29.42 9.62 -5.32
CA THR A 131 29.23 10.36 -4.05
C THR A 131 27.98 11.23 -4.03
N THR A 132 27.32 11.42 -5.18
CA THR A 132 26.17 12.33 -5.31
C THR A 132 24.88 11.64 -4.98
N GLU A 133 24.06 12.26 -4.15
CA GLU A 133 22.66 11.85 -3.95
C GLU A 133 21.87 12.13 -5.23
N PHE A 134 21.21 11.12 -5.75
CA PHE A 134 20.43 11.22 -6.97
C PHE A 134 18.90 11.15 -6.73
N SER A 135 18.49 10.31 -5.80
CA SER A 135 17.08 10.14 -5.45
C SER A 135 16.95 9.72 -3.99
N ARG A 136 15.78 9.90 -3.42
CA ARG A 136 15.44 9.38 -2.08
C ARG A 136 13.99 8.99 -1.99
N PHE A 137 13.68 8.07 -1.06
CA PHE A 137 12.33 7.71 -0.68
C PHE A 137 12.31 7.18 0.76
N ASN A 138 11.12 7.11 1.36
CA ASN A 138 10.96 6.58 2.69
C ASN A 138 10.37 5.17 2.67
N ILE A 139 10.64 4.44 3.75
CA ILE A 139 10.06 3.13 4.02
C ILE A 139 9.52 3.17 5.44
N ASP A 140 8.24 2.86 5.59
CA ASP A 140 7.61 2.63 6.88
C ASP A 140 7.68 1.13 7.19
N VAL A 141 8.45 0.78 8.23
CA VAL A 141 8.74 -0.60 8.62
C VAL A 141 7.95 -0.96 9.86
N SER A 142 7.22 -2.06 9.79
CA SER A 142 6.55 -2.67 10.95
C SER A 142 7.13 -4.04 11.25
N GLY A 143 7.15 -4.39 12.54
CA GLY A 143 7.39 -5.76 13.00
C GLY A 143 6.11 -6.59 13.00
N ASP A 144 6.10 -7.64 13.80
CA ASP A 144 4.95 -8.53 13.97
C ASP A 144 3.75 -7.76 14.55
N LEU A 145 2.72 -7.62 13.74
CA LEU A 145 1.48 -6.91 14.07
C LEU A 145 0.34 -7.89 14.41
N GLU A 146 0.64 -9.12 14.80
CA GLU A 146 -0.36 -10.20 14.84
C GLU A 146 -1.07 -10.37 13.48
N ALA A 147 -0.37 -10.00 12.41
CA ALA A 147 -0.92 -10.02 11.06
C ALA A 147 -1.18 -11.45 10.58
N PRO A 148 -2.09 -11.61 9.63
CA PRO A 148 -2.42 -12.93 9.10
C PRO A 148 -1.19 -13.61 8.52
N THR A 149 -1.06 -14.91 8.84
CA THR A 149 0.02 -15.76 8.34
C THR A 149 -0.10 -16.10 6.86
N VAL A 150 -1.25 -15.82 6.24
CA VAL A 150 -1.52 -16.14 4.84
C VAL A 150 -1.35 -14.89 3.99
N THR A 151 -0.20 -14.80 3.33
CA THR A 151 0.09 -13.78 2.32
C THR A 151 0.04 -14.41 0.94
N GLU A 152 -0.28 -13.63 -0.06
CA GLU A 152 -0.31 -14.08 -1.45
C GLU A 152 0.93 -13.59 -2.19
N SER A 153 1.48 -14.46 -3.05
CA SER A 153 2.55 -14.06 -3.96
C SER A 153 1.96 -13.27 -5.13
N LEU A 154 2.44 -12.04 -5.31
CA LEU A 154 2.01 -11.15 -6.38
C LEU A 154 3.15 -10.95 -7.38
N ALA A 155 2.90 -11.26 -8.64
CA ALA A 155 3.81 -10.95 -9.73
C ALA A 155 3.71 -9.46 -10.07
N VAL A 156 4.82 -8.74 -9.97
CA VAL A 156 4.90 -7.31 -10.23
C VAL A 156 5.72 -7.06 -11.49
N THR A 157 5.23 -6.17 -12.34
CA THR A 157 5.99 -5.65 -13.47
C THR A 157 6.37 -4.20 -13.18
N ARG A 158 7.65 -3.88 -13.29
CA ARG A 158 8.13 -2.52 -13.10
C ARG A 158 7.41 -1.55 -14.05
N THR A 159 7.03 -0.40 -13.53
CA THR A 159 6.18 0.57 -14.24
C THR A 159 6.83 1.17 -15.49
N ASP A 160 8.14 1.42 -15.42
CA ASP A 160 8.87 1.94 -16.57
C ASP A 160 9.22 0.82 -17.56
N PRO A 161 9.24 1.11 -18.89
CA PRO A 161 9.55 0.11 -19.92
C PRO A 161 11.06 -0.02 -20.18
N LEU A 162 11.93 0.59 -19.38
CA LEU A 162 13.35 0.63 -19.67
C LEU A 162 14.00 -0.74 -19.49
N LYS A 163 14.77 -1.16 -20.49
CA LYS A 163 15.64 -2.33 -20.36
C LYS A 163 16.94 -1.91 -19.69
N VAL A 164 17.07 -2.27 -18.43
CA VAL A 164 18.24 -1.98 -17.59
C VAL A 164 18.78 -3.32 -17.09
N PRO A 165 20.05 -3.71 -17.41
CA PRO A 165 20.55 -5.06 -17.15
C PRO A 165 20.58 -5.48 -15.68
N PHE A 166 20.71 -4.51 -14.77
CA PHE A 166 20.77 -4.75 -13.33
C PHE A 166 19.43 -4.55 -12.62
N ALA A 167 18.35 -4.19 -13.33
CA ALA A 167 17.05 -3.98 -12.74
C ALA A 167 16.00 -4.89 -13.39
N ARG A 168 15.46 -5.82 -12.64
CA ARG A 168 14.47 -6.77 -13.13
C ARG A 168 13.21 -6.06 -13.58
N GLN A 169 12.68 -6.46 -14.72
CA GLN A 169 11.39 -5.96 -15.22
C GLN A 169 10.23 -6.63 -14.49
N HIS A 170 10.40 -7.90 -14.12
CA HIS A 170 9.41 -8.72 -13.44
C HIS A 170 10.03 -9.28 -12.15
N PHE A 171 9.28 -9.22 -11.06
CA PHE A 171 9.67 -9.78 -9.76
C PHE A 171 8.42 -10.17 -8.96
N THR A 172 8.60 -10.86 -7.86
CA THR A 172 7.51 -11.31 -7.00
C THR A 172 7.60 -10.62 -5.65
N VAL A 173 6.46 -10.23 -5.10
CA VAL A 173 6.35 -9.72 -3.73
C VAL A 173 5.35 -10.55 -2.95
N LEU A 174 5.49 -10.60 -1.62
CA LEU A 174 4.43 -11.05 -0.75
C LEU A 174 3.47 -9.88 -0.53
N SER A 175 2.22 -10.08 -0.88
CA SER A 175 1.16 -9.08 -0.77
C SER A 175 0.42 -9.22 0.56
N TYR A 176 0.22 -8.11 1.24
CA TYR A 176 -0.64 -8.05 2.43
C TYR A 176 -2.09 -8.29 2.01
N PRO A 177 -2.83 -9.18 2.70
CA PRO A 177 -4.20 -9.52 2.30
C PRO A 177 -5.09 -8.29 2.21
N ILE A 178 -5.93 -8.27 1.18
CA ILE A 178 -6.75 -7.09 0.86
C ILE A 178 -7.77 -6.79 1.96
N GLU A 179 -8.32 -7.80 2.60
CA GLU A 179 -9.26 -7.66 3.70
C GLU A 179 -8.59 -6.99 4.92
N ASN A 180 -7.34 -7.36 5.21
CA ASN A 180 -6.56 -6.73 6.28
C ASN A 180 -6.21 -5.28 5.92
N GLN A 181 -5.88 -5.01 4.66
CA GLN A 181 -5.62 -3.66 4.21
C GLN A 181 -6.87 -2.77 4.27
N LEU A 182 -8.05 -3.31 3.95
CA LEU A 182 -9.33 -2.64 4.14
C LEU A 182 -9.59 -2.33 5.62
N ALA A 183 -9.37 -3.30 6.50
CA ALA A 183 -9.54 -3.10 7.95
C ALA A 183 -8.60 -2.02 8.49
N ASP A 184 -7.31 -2.06 8.11
CA ASP A 184 -6.33 -1.02 8.47
C ASP A 184 -6.80 0.38 8.06
N LYS A 185 -7.24 0.53 6.81
CA LYS A 185 -7.71 1.80 6.26
C LYS A 185 -8.99 2.28 6.92
N THR A 186 -9.94 1.38 7.11
CA THR A 186 -11.21 1.69 7.77
C THR A 186 -10.98 2.15 9.21
N CYS A 187 -10.17 1.44 10.00
CA CYS A 187 -9.84 1.85 11.35
C CYS A 187 -9.09 3.18 11.38
N ALA A 188 -8.11 3.38 10.49
CA ALA A 188 -7.34 4.62 10.42
C ALA A 188 -8.20 5.86 10.10
N MET A 189 -9.34 5.71 9.42
CA MET A 189 -10.28 6.81 9.22
C MET A 189 -10.87 7.32 10.54
N TYR A 190 -11.03 6.46 11.54
CA TYR A 190 -11.67 6.78 12.82
C TYR A 190 -10.69 7.00 13.97
N GLU A 191 -9.39 6.87 13.74
CA GLU A 191 -8.39 7.19 14.76
C GLU A 191 -8.42 8.67 15.13
N ILE A 192 -8.35 8.93 16.44
CA ILE A 192 -8.28 10.29 16.99
C ILE A 192 -6.86 10.54 17.47
N HIS A 193 -6.20 11.55 16.92
CA HIS A 193 -4.86 11.95 17.31
C HIS A 193 -4.94 13.21 18.19
N GLY A 194 -4.87 13.03 19.51
CA GLY A 194 -5.09 14.11 20.46
C GLY A 194 -6.53 14.61 20.44
N THR A 195 -6.75 15.89 20.08
CA THR A 195 -8.10 16.51 19.97
C THR A 195 -8.63 16.59 18.54
N ARG A 196 -7.87 16.13 17.56
CA ARG A 196 -8.24 16.26 16.14
C ARG A 196 -8.68 14.92 15.58
N GLY A 197 -9.77 14.94 14.85
CA GLY A 197 -10.22 13.80 14.05
C GLY A 197 -9.22 13.46 12.94
N SER A 198 -9.31 12.26 12.43
CA SER A 198 -8.45 11.76 11.35
C SER A 198 -8.57 12.64 10.09
N THR A 199 -7.43 12.88 9.45
CA THR A 199 -7.31 13.54 8.14
C THR A 199 -6.91 12.56 7.02
N ARG A 200 -7.22 11.29 7.22
CA ARG A 200 -6.84 10.18 6.34
C ARG A 200 -7.74 10.08 5.10
N TYR A 201 -7.98 11.19 4.43
CA TYR A 201 -8.83 11.29 3.23
C TYR A 201 -8.45 10.30 2.13
N ARG A 202 -7.14 9.99 2.00
CA ARG A 202 -6.62 9.00 1.05
C ARG A 202 -7.15 7.59 1.32
N ASP A 203 -7.46 7.25 2.58
CA ASP A 203 -7.93 5.92 2.91
C ASP A 203 -9.37 5.68 2.43
N LEU A 204 -10.24 6.69 2.46
CA LEU A 204 -11.56 6.61 1.83
C LEU A 204 -11.45 6.38 0.31
N TYR A 205 -10.54 7.09 -0.35
CA TYR A 205 -10.28 6.89 -1.78
C TYR A 205 -9.78 5.48 -2.07
N ASP A 206 -8.83 4.99 -1.28
CA ASP A 206 -8.25 3.65 -1.44
C ASP A 206 -9.29 2.55 -1.17
N ILE A 207 -10.17 2.72 -0.17
CA ILE A 207 -11.32 1.81 0.10
C ILE A 207 -12.26 1.78 -1.11
N GLY A 208 -12.62 2.96 -1.63
CA GLY A 208 -13.44 3.05 -2.84
C GLY A 208 -12.77 2.39 -4.04
N LEU A 209 -11.46 2.53 -4.20
CA LEU A 209 -10.69 1.89 -5.28
C LEU A 209 -10.72 0.37 -5.16
N ILE A 210 -10.55 -0.18 -3.96
CA ILE A 210 -10.68 -1.62 -3.68
C ILE A 210 -12.09 -2.09 -4.03
N ALA A 211 -13.12 -1.35 -3.63
CA ALA A 211 -14.52 -1.70 -3.92
C ALA A 211 -14.82 -1.76 -5.42
N LEU A 212 -14.12 -0.96 -6.23
CA LEU A 212 -14.29 -0.92 -7.68
C LEU A 212 -13.51 -2.00 -8.44
N GLU A 213 -12.42 -2.51 -7.88
CA GLU A 213 -11.44 -3.28 -8.64
C GLU A 213 -11.16 -4.68 -8.10
N LEU A 214 -11.44 -4.96 -6.82
CA LEU A 214 -11.03 -6.20 -6.18
C LEU A 214 -12.20 -6.97 -5.56
N GLU A 215 -12.13 -8.28 -5.63
CA GLU A 215 -12.99 -9.16 -4.85
C GLU A 215 -12.57 -9.14 -3.38
N VAL A 216 -13.54 -9.26 -2.47
CA VAL A 216 -13.31 -9.28 -1.03
C VAL A 216 -14.17 -10.37 -0.38
N ASP A 217 -13.59 -11.09 0.56
CA ASP A 217 -14.31 -12.09 1.36
C ASP A 217 -14.88 -11.45 2.64
N ALA A 218 -16.18 -11.63 2.89
CA ALA A 218 -16.86 -10.98 4.00
C ALA A 218 -16.40 -11.49 5.37
N GLU A 219 -16.14 -12.79 5.52
CA GLU A 219 -15.71 -13.37 6.80
C GLU A 219 -14.28 -12.96 7.14
N LYS A 220 -13.39 -12.98 6.14
CA LYS A 220 -12.02 -12.51 6.32
C LYS A 220 -11.99 -11.02 6.66
N LEU A 221 -12.79 -10.20 5.97
CA LEU A 221 -12.86 -8.76 6.24
C LEU A 221 -13.41 -8.48 7.65
N ARG A 222 -14.47 -9.20 8.06
CA ARG A 222 -15.03 -9.09 9.43
C ARG A 222 -13.96 -9.42 10.47
N THR A 223 -13.29 -10.55 10.31
CA THR A 223 -12.21 -10.97 11.23
C THR A 223 -11.10 -9.92 11.31
N ALA A 224 -10.69 -9.35 10.17
CA ALA A 224 -9.68 -8.31 10.11
C ALA A 224 -10.15 -7.01 10.79
N LEU A 225 -11.40 -6.59 10.59
CA LEU A 225 -11.99 -5.41 11.25
C LEU A 225 -12.05 -5.58 12.78
N GLU A 226 -12.49 -6.75 13.27
CA GLU A 226 -12.52 -7.06 14.69
C GLU A 226 -11.11 -7.03 15.31
N GLN A 227 -10.12 -7.62 14.63
CA GLN A 227 -8.74 -7.62 15.08
C GLN A 227 -8.18 -6.20 15.12
N GLN A 228 -8.31 -5.42 14.04
CA GLN A 228 -7.78 -4.07 13.96
C GLN A 228 -8.47 -3.10 14.93
N SER A 229 -9.78 -3.23 15.13
CA SER A 229 -10.51 -2.44 16.11
C SER A 229 -10.01 -2.70 17.52
N ARG A 230 -9.74 -3.98 17.86
CA ARG A 230 -9.22 -4.38 19.16
C ARG A 230 -7.79 -3.84 19.39
N ILE A 231 -6.89 -4.02 18.42
CA ILE A 231 -5.50 -3.54 18.51
C ILE A 231 -5.46 -2.03 18.73
N ARG A 232 -6.34 -1.28 18.05
CA ARG A 232 -6.40 0.18 18.10
C ARG A 232 -7.29 0.72 19.22
N ALA A 233 -7.91 -0.15 20.01
CA ALA A 233 -8.91 0.22 21.02
C ALA A 233 -10.02 1.13 20.45
N LEU A 234 -10.50 0.83 19.24
CA LEU A 234 -11.51 1.61 18.51
C LEU A 234 -12.86 0.91 18.56
N THR A 235 -13.92 1.71 18.68
CA THR A 235 -15.28 1.29 18.37
C THR A 235 -15.64 1.83 16.98
N LEU A 236 -15.79 0.94 16.01
CA LEU A 236 -16.22 1.33 14.67
C LEU A 236 -17.72 1.66 14.65
N PRO A 237 -18.15 2.64 13.87
CA PRO A 237 -19.57 2.91 13.69
C PRO A 237 -20.24 1.72 12.96
N PRO A 238 -21.52 1.42 13.22
CA PRO A 238 -22.21 0.30 12.57
C PRO A 238 -22.45 0.51 11.07
N ARG A 239 -22.22 1.72 10.59
CA ARG A 239 -22.23 2.11 9.17
C ARG A 239 -21.11 3.11 8.92
N LEU A 240 -20.56 3.08 7.71
CA LEU A 240 -19.53 4.02 7.30
C LEU A 240 -20.12 5.44 7.26
N VAL A 241 -19.47 6.35 7.95
CA VAL A 241 -19.81 7.78 7.98
C VAL A 241 -18.53 8.60 7.92
N LEU A 242 -18.62 9.83 7.46
CA LEU A 242 -17.45 10.71 7.49
C LEU A 242 -17.09 11.07 8.94
N PRO A 243 -15.82 11.00 9.33
CA PRO A 243 -15.39 11.26 10.70
C PRO A 243 -15.61 12.68 11.21
N SER A 244 -15.71 13.69 10.32
CA SER A 244 -15.99 15.07 10.69
C SER A 244 -16.51 15.90 9.51
N ASP A 245 -17.09 17.08 9.80
CA ASP A 245 -17.58 18.03 8.80
C ASP A 245 -16.47 18.64 7.92
N GLU A 246 -15.20 18.49 8.31
CA GLU A 246 -14.05 18.97 7.53
C GLU A 246 -13.68 18.05 6.37
N TRP A 247 -14.19 16.82 6.36
CA TRP A 247 -13.82 15.81 5.37
C TRP A 247 -14.10 16.20 3.92
N PRO A 248 -15.25 16.81 3.56
CA PRO A 248 -15.50 17.20 2.18
C PRO A 248 -14.44 18.15 1.62
N ALA A 249 -14.04 19.15 2.39
CA ALA A 249 -13.01 20.10 1.97
C ALA A 249 -11.62 19.43 1.86
N GLY A 250 -11.26 18.60 2.84
CA GLY A 250 -10.00 17.87 2.87
C GLY A 250 -9.89 16.85 1.75
N TYR A 251 -10.95 16.09 1.51
CA TYR A 251 -11.02 15.11 0.41
C TYR A 251 -10.90 15.79 -0.96
N LYS A 252 -11.63 16.88 -1.20
CA LYS A 252 -11.53 17.66 -2.43
C LYS A 252 -10.10 18.14 -2.70
N LYS A 253 -9.43 18.65 -1.66
CA LYS A 253 -8.02 19.07 -1.75
C LYS A 253 -7.11 17.90 -2.09
N PHE A 254 -7.30 16.76 -1.43
CA PHE A 254 -6.53 15.54 -1.69
C PHE A 254 -6.72 15.05 -3.13
N VAL A 255 -7.95 14.88 -3.61
CA VAL A 255 -8.23 14.43 -4.99
C VAL A 255 -7.64 15.37 -6.02
N GLY A 256 -7.62 16.69 -5.74
CA GLY A 256 -6.97 17.69 -6.59
C GLY A 256 -5.46 17.51 -6.76
N THR A 257 -4.81 16.70 -5.89
CA THR A 257 -3.38 16.36 -6.04
C THR A 257 -3.13 15.13 -6.90
N LEU A 258 -4.17 14.34 -7.19
CA LEU A 258 -4.04 13.11 -7.97
C LEU A 258 -3.92 13.42 -9.47
N HIS A 259 -3.03 12.70 -10.14
CA HIS A 259 -2.78 12.90 -11.56
C HIS A 259 -3.98 12.50 -12.42
N GLN A 260 -4.60 11.37 -12.14
CA GLN A 260 -5.77 10.83 -12.87
C GLN A 260 -6.73 10.14 -11.89
N PRO A 261 -7.51 10.91 -11.09
CA PRO A 261 -8.44 10.30 -10.15
C PRO A 261 -9.55 9.56 -10.88
N ARG A 262 -9.95 8.39 -10.34
CA ARG A 262 -11.10 7.62 -10.84
C ARG A 262 -12.34 8.51 -10.85
N PRO A 263 -13.11 8.55 -11.95
CA PRO A 263 -14.32 9.38 -12.04
C PRO A 263 -15.31 9.13 -10.89
N GLU A 264 -15.47 7.86 -10.49
CA GLU A 264 -16.36 7.42 -9.42
C GLU A 264 -15.94 7.89 -8.02
N LEU A 265 -14.68 8.31 -7.86
CA LEU A 265 -14.11 8.70 -6.57
C LEU A 265 -13.69 10.17 -6.53
N ARG A 266 -14.19 11.01 -7.45
CA ARG A 266 -13.78 12.43 -7.52
C ARG A 266 -14.39 13.29 -6.43
N THR A 267 -15.55 12.95 -5.92
CA THR A 267 -16.19 13.66 -4.82
C THR A 267 -16.25 12.79 -3.57
N VAL A 268 -16.32 13.41 -2.41
CA VAL A 268 -16.39 12.68 -1.14
C VAL A 268 -17.69 11.87 -1.05
N GLU A 269 -18.79 12.41 -1.59
CA GLU A 269 -20.10 11.75 -1.59
C GLU A 269 -20.06 10.46 -2.43
N SER A 270 -19.52 10.53 -3.65
CA SER A 270 -19.42 9.35 -4.50
C SER A 270 -18.43 8.32 -3.96
N ALA A 271 -17.31 8.74 -3.36
CA ALA A 271 -16.38 7.86 -2.71
C ALA A 271 -16.99 7.19 -1.47
N LEU A 272 -17.73 7.96 -0.65
CA LEU A 272 -18.44 7.43 0.51
C LEU A 272 -19.48 6.39 0.09
N THR A 273 -20.35 6.72 -0.88
CA THR A 273 -21.36 5.78 -1.40
C THR A 273 -20.74 4.48 -1.90
N THR A 274 -19.61 4.57 -2.62
CA THR A 274 -18.89 3.39 -3.12
C THR A 274 -18.33 2.55 -1.97
N ALA A 275 -17.73 3.19 -0.98
CA ALA A 275 -17.19 2.52 0.20
C ALA A 275 -18.28 1.94 1.11
N GLU A 276 -19.41 2.63 1.26
CA GLU A 276 -20.60 2.16 2.00
C GLU A 276 -21.17 0.86 1.41
N ALA A 277 -21.25 0.75 0.10
CA ALA A 277 -21.74 -0.45 -0.56
C ALA A 277 -20.89 -1.69 -0.19
N LEU A 278 -19.56 -1.52 -0.08
CA LEU A 278 -18.65 -2.57 0.35
C LEU A 278 -18.73 -2.81 1.86
N LEU A 279 -18.66 -1.77 2.70
CA LEU A 279 -18.38 -1.91 4.12
C LEU A 279 -19.62 -2.09 5.00
N ASN A 280 -20.78 -1.49 4.66
CA ASN A 280 -21.92 -1.45 5.56
C ASN A 280 -22.51 -2.82 5.91
N SER A 281 -22.34 -3.83 5.04
CA SER A 281 -22.76 -5.20 5.32
C SER A 281 -21.88 -5.93 6.34
N VAL A 282 -20.67 -5.41 6.60
CA VAL A 282 -19.68 -6.05 7.48
C VAL A 282 -19.25 -5.20 8.68
N LEU A 283 -19.61 -3.92 8.74
CA LEU A 283 -19.20 -3.01 9.83
C LEU A 283 -19.95 -3.24 11.14
N SER A 284 -21.19 -3.71 11.10
CA SER A 284 -21.95 -3.99 12.32
C SER A 284 -21.42 -5.27 12.98
N LEU A 285 -20.38 -5.13 13.80
CA LEU A 285 -19.63 -6.26 14.36
C LEU A 285 -20.45 -7.15 15.26
N ASP A 286 -21.55 -6.65 15.84
CA ASP A 286 -22.48 -7.41 16.70
C ASP A 286 -23.47 -8.28 15.92
N ASN A 287 -23.62 -8.05 14.62
CA ASN A 287 -24.57 -8.78 13.77
C ASN A 287 -23.88 -9.93 13.03
N PRO A 288 -24.57 -11.07 12.83
CA PRO A 288 -24.02 -12.16 12.01
C PRO A 288 -23.83 -11.71 10.56
N ILE A 289 -22.78 -12.25 9.92
CA ILE A 289 -22.54 -12.03 8.50
C ILE A 289 -23.61 -12.76 7.69
N THR A 290 -24.23 -12.06 6.74
CA THR A 290 -25.25 -12.62 5.84
C THR A 290 -24.83 -12.60 4.37
N VAL A 291 -23.62 -12.10 4.10
CA VAL A 291 -23.04 -11.92 2.75
C VAL A 291 -21.78 -12.77 2.60
N GLY A 292 -21.42 -13.12 1.36
CA GLY A 292 -20.30 -13.98 1.06
C GLY A 292 -19.11 -13.22 0.43
N ARG A 293 -19.12 -13.08 -0.89
CA ARG A 293 -18.03 -12.44 -1.63
C ARG A 293 -18.51 -11.17 -2.33
N TRP A 294 -17.71 -10.12 -2.24
CA TRP A 294 -17.90 -8.88 -2.98
C TRP A 294 -17.52 -9.04 -4.44
N SER A 295 -18.38 -8.63 -5.36
CA SER A 295 -18.09 -8.52 -6.78
C SER A 295 -17.89 -7.04 -7.15
N PRO A 296 -16.70 -6.64 -7.59
CA PRO A 296 -16.44 -5.27 -8.04
C PRO A 296 -17.22 -4.92 -9.31
N GLU A 297 -17.44 -5.89 -10.21
CA GLU A 297 -18.20 -5.69 -11.45
C GLU A 297 -19.67 -5.39 -11.17
N GLN A 298 -20.29 -6.15 -10.25
CA GLN A 298 -21.69 -5.98 -9.87
C GLN A 298 -21.89 -4.92 -8.79
N ARG A 299 -20.82 -4.51 -8.10
CA ARG A 299 -20.83 -3.60 -6.94
C ARG A 299 -21.79 -4.06 -5.85
N GLN A 300 -21.79 -5.35 -5.58
CA GLN A 300 -22.65 -5.98 -4.57
C GLN A 300 -22.05 -7.27 -4.02
N TRP A 301 -22.54 -7.64 -2.86
CA TRP A 301 -22.18 -8.87 -2.20
C TRP A 301 -23.00 -10.04 -2.75
N SER A 302 -22.38 -11.22 -2.92
CA SER A 302 -23.12 -12.48 -3.09
C SER A 302 -23.77 -12.89 -1.77
N PRO A 303 -24.82 -13.71 -1.79
CA PRO A 303 -25.32 -14.37 -0.59
C PRO A 303 -24.24 -15.23 0.06
N GLN A 304 -24.29 -15.37 1.39
CA GLN A 304 -23.40 -16.30 2.10
C GLN A 304 -23.69 -17.74 1.62
N PRO A 305 -22.67 -18.56 1.33
CA PRO A 305 -22.87 -19.95 1.03
C PRO A 305 -23.61 -20.65 2.18
N LYS A 306 -24.67 -21.38 1.88
CA LYS A 306 -25.35 -22.20 2.90
C LYS A 306 -24.34 -23.20 3.45
N SER A 307 -24.14 -23.21 4.76
CA SER A 307 -23.38 -24.26 5.42
C SER A 307 -23.96 -25.62 5.02
N PRO A 308 -23.17 -26.63 4.65
CA PRO A 308 -23.69 -27.97 4.42
C PRO A 308 -24.38 -28.40 5.72
N GLY A 309 -25.70 -28.69 5.62
CA GLY A 309 -26.45 -29.19 6.74
C GLY A 309 -25.78 -30.45 7.31
N PRO A 310 -25.95 -30.76 8.60
CA PRO A 310 -25.40 -31.97 9.19
C PRO A 310 -25.82 -33.16 8.33
N SER A 311 -24.86 -33.92 7.85
CA SER A 311 -25.14 -35.20 7.15
C SER A 311 -25.89 -36.09 8.11
N THR A 312 -27.18 -36.35 7.79
CA THR A 312 -28.01 -37.31 8.51
C THR A 312 -27.54 -38.73 8.26
#